data_2ddca5ea8dba3f388f1bcc88500a4bc0
#
_entry.id   2ddca5ea8dba3f388f1bcc88500a4bc0
#
_cell.length_a   1.000
_cell.length_b   1.000
_cell.length_c   1.000
_cell.angle_alpha   90.00
_cell.angle_beta   90.00
_cell.angle_gamma   90.00
#
_symmetry.space_group_name_H-M   'P 1'
#
loop_
_entity.id
_entity.type
_entity.pdbx_description
1 polymer ?
#
loop_
_entity_poly.entity_id
_entity_poly.type
_entity_poly.pdbx_seq_one_letter_code
_entity_poly.pdbx_strand_id
1 'polypeptide(L)'
;MGFLVLLWVGCQGPKKEKLGPTLPEKGVAESLPSSQKKVILFFGNSITAGYQLDMNQAFPAIIQQKIDSLGLSYQVINAGLSGETTASGKNRIDWVLRTVPDIFILELGANDGLRGLPLKETPKNLQVIIDKVKLINPEVKIVITGMEVPPNLGEAYTRQFRNIFPTLAKNNAAVLIPFLLVDVAGRPSLNLPDGIHPTPEGHLLIAELVWETLLPLLELN
;
A
#
# COMPACT_ATOMS: atom_id res chain seq x y z
N MET A 1 -30.63 42.58 -76.42
CA MET A 1 -29.64 41.69 -77.06
C MET A 1 -28.28 42.09 -76.47
N GLY A 2 -27.84 41.39 -75.46
CA GLY A 2 -26.58 41.63 -74.77
C GLY A 2 -25.63 40.45 -74.96
N PHE A 3 -24.48 40.73 -75.48
CA PHE A 3 -23.39 39.79 -75.71
C PHE A 3 -22.60 39.56 -74.41
N LEU A 4 -22.54 38.34 -74.00
CA LEU A 4 -21.72 37.92 -72.87
C LEU A 4 -20.34 37.49 -73.35
N VAL A 5 -19.28 38.23 -72.95
CA VAL A 5 -17.90 37.86 -73.21
C VAL A 5 -17.35 37.03 -72.05
N LEU A 6 -17.03 35.79 -72.32
CA LEU A 6 -16.35 34.90 -71.38
C LEU A 6 -14.82 35.13 -71.50
N LEU A 7 -14.23 35.65 -70.44
CA LEU A 7 -12.77 35.70 -70.27
C LEU A 7 -12.27 34.37 -69.65
N TRP A 8 -11.40 33.70 -70.40
CA TRP A 8 -10.66 32.53 -69.99
C TRP A 8 -9.41 32.93 -69.18
N VAL A 9 -9.35 32.64 -67.90
CA VAL A 9 -8.15 32.83 -67.08
C VAL A 9 -7.45 31.51 -66.97
N GLY A 10 -6.27 31.39 -67.60
CA GLY A 10 -5.43 30.19 -67.50
C GLY A 10 -4.69 30.17 -66.17
N CYS A 11 -4.93 29.09 -65.36
CA CYS A 11 -4.14 28.80 -64.16
C CYS A 11 -2.80 28.21 -64.54
N GLN A 12 -1.70 28.91 -64.27
CA GLN A 12 -0.35 28.34 -64.26
C GLN A 12 -0.12 27.58 -62.95
N GLY A 13 0.21 26.29 -63.02
CA GLY A 13 0.54 25.42 -61.87
C GLY A 13 1.88 25.82 -61.23
N PRO A 14 2.06 25.53 -59.95
CA PRO A 14 3.27 25.89 -59.21
C PRO A 14 4.48 25.04 -59.65
N LYS A 15 5.62 25.73 -59.79
CA LYS A 15 6.95 25.13 -60.11
C LYS A 15 7.36 24.22 -58.97
N LYS A 16 7.83 23.01 -59.31
CA LYS A 16 8.45 22.07 -58.37
C LYS A 16 9.78 22.64 -57.87
N GLU A 17 9.82 22.99 -56.59
CA GLU A 17 11.04 23.32 -55.88
C GLU A 17 11.83 22.05 -55.57
N LYS A 18 13.11 22.03 -55.86
CA LYS A 18 14.01 20.93 -55.56
C LYS A 18 14.27 20.93 -54.05
N LEU A 19 13.85 19.85 -53.34
CA LEU A 19 14.26 19.61 -51.95
C LEU A 19 15.79 19.44 -51.90
N GLY A 20 16.41 20.27 -51.03
CA GLY A 20 17.81 20.12 -50.61
C GLY A 20 17.99 18.89 -49.70
N PRO A 21 19.23 18.55 -49.34
CA PRO A 21 19.54 17.30 -48.60
C PRO A 21 18.89 17.28 -47.24
N THR A 22 18.13 16.21 -46.98
CA THR A 22 17.53 15.91 -45.68
C THR A 22 18.61 15.70 -44.62
N LEU A 23 18.52 16.49 -43.54
CA LEU A 23 19.30 16.25 -42.31
C LEU A 23 18.96 14.85 -41.73
N PRO A 24 19.95 14.14 -41.16
CA PRO A 24 19.66 12.86 -40.55
C PRO A 24 18.69 13.04 -39.36
N GLU A 25 17.60 12.28 -39.39
CA GLU A 25 16.70 12.16 -38.25
C GLU A 25 17.50 11.77 -37.01
N LYS A 26 17.47 12.64 -36.01
CA LYS A 26 17.91 12.25 -34.66
C LYS A 26 17.09 11.06 -34.24
N GLY A 27 17.73 9.91 -34.10
CA GLY A 27 17.13 8.71 -33.56
C GLY A 27 16.40 9.07 -32.28
N VAL A 28 15.10 8.80 -32.25
CA VAL A 28 14.29 8.77 -31.04
C VAL A 28 14.97 7.76 -30.14
N ALA A 29 15.59 8.22 -29.06
CA ALA A 29 16.06 7.31 -28.02
C ALA A 29 14.84 6.52 -27.56
N GLU A 30 14.79 5.24 -27.90
CA GLU A 30 13.82 4.32 -27.30
C GLU A 30 14.00 4.42 -25.79
N SER A 31 13.03 5.03 -25.13
CA SER A 31 12.94 5.00 -23.68
C SER A 31 12.81 3.51 -23.33
N LEU A 32 13.85 2.94 -22.74
CA LEU A 32 13.77 1.63 -22.10
C LEU A 32 12.48 1.58 -21.29
N PRO A 33 11.69 0.48 -21.38
CA PRO A 33 10.48 0.37 -20.58
C PRO A 33 10.88 0.56 -19.13
N SER A 34 10.34 1.58 -18.47
CA SER A 34 10.53 1.77 -17.03
C SER A 34 9.95 0.51 -16.39
N SER A 35 10.77 -0.32 -15.79
CA SER A 35 10.29 -1.51 -15.08
C SER A 35 9.27 -1.03 -14.07
N GLN A 36 8.02 -1.47 -14.23
CA GLN A 36 6.94 -1.07 -13.34
C GLN A 36 7.33 -1.49 -11.93
N LYS A 37 7.37 -0.52 -10.98
CA LYS A 37 7.71 -0.81 -9.59
C LYS A 37 6.72 -1.81 -9.02
N LYS A 38 7.22 -2.79 -8.27
CA LYS A 38 6.37 -3.68 -7.47
C LYS A 38 5.69 -2.91 -6.35
N VAL A 39 4.51 -3.35 -5.94
CA VAL A 39 3.69 -2.64 -4.97
C VAL A 39 3.70 -3.35 -3.62
N ILE A 40 4.06 -2.61 -2.57
CA ILE A 40 3.86 -3.01 -1.18
C ILE A 40 2.71 -2.20 -0.62
N LEU A 41 1.59 -2.85 -0.34
CA LEU A 41 0.39 -2.19 0.14
C LEU A 41 0.17 -2.47 1.62
N PHE A 42 0.18 -1.42 2.44
CA PHE A 42 -0.16 -1.46 3.86
C PHE A 42 -1.64 -1.15 4.03
N PHE A 43 -2.40 -2.13 4.46
CA PHE A 43 -3.82 -2.00 4.75
C PHE A 43 -4.06 -2.13 6.26
N GLY A 44 -4.47 -1.03 6.87
CA GLY A 44 -4.54 -0.97 8.33
C GLY A 44 -5.37 0.17 8.87
N ASN A 45 -5.26 0.34 10.16
CA ASN A 45 -5.98 1.36 10.92
C ASN A 45 -5.14 2.63 11.18
N SER A 46 -5.29 3.24 12.36
CA SER A 46 -4.59 4.47 12.75
C SER A 46 -3.07 4.29 12.90
N ILE A 47 -2.60 3.10 13.24
CA ILE A 47 -1.15 2.82 13.35
C ILE A 47 -0.53 2.88 11.96
N THR A 48 -1.14 2.22 10.98
CA THR A 48 -0.70 2.30 9.56
C THR A 48 -0.83 3.72 9.01
N ALA A 49 -1.92 4.41 9.31
CA ALA A 49 -2.15 5.78 8.84
C ALA A 49 -1.14 6.80 9.39
N GLY A 50 -0.51 6.53 10.55
CA GLY A 50 0.33 7.49 11.27
C GLY A 50 -0.51 8.57 11.95
N TYR A 51 -1.46 8.17 12.80
CA TYR A 51 -2.40 9.09 13.47
C TYR A 51 -1.69 10.23 14.19
N GLN A 52 -2.08 11.49 13.91
CA GLN A 52 -1.50 12.74 14.42
C GLN A 52 -0.01 12.96 14.05
N LEU A 53 0.54 12.22 13.12
CA LEU A 53 1.91 12.41 12.63
C LEU A 53 1.90 13.03 11.23
N ASP A 54 3.02 13.62 10.85
CA ASP A 54 3.29 13.94 9.46
C ASP A 54 3.40 12.66 8.64
N MET A 55 2.96 12.68 7.39
CA MET A 55 2.91 11.49 6.52
C MET A 55 4.26 10.77 6.39
N ASN A 56 5.37 11.52 6.42
CA ASN A 56 6.73 10.97 6.31
C ASN A 56 7.24 10.32 7.61
N GLN A 57 6.53 10.48 8.74
CA GLN A 57 6.85 9.89 10.04
C GLN A 57 6.11 8.56 10.28
N ALA A 58 5.08 8.25 9.49
CA ALA A 58 4.40 6.97 9.57
C ALA A 58 5.31 5.82 9.12
N PHE A 59 5.26 4.67 9.80
CA PHE A 59 6.17 3.54 9.51
C PHE A 59 6.16 3.07 8.06
N PRO A 60 5.03 3.11 7.29
CA PRO A 60 5.08 2.77 5.86
C PRO A 60 5.95 3.73 5.04
N ALA A 61 5.97 5.02 5.37
CA ALA A 61 6.83 5.99 4.70
C ALA A 61 8.31 5.76 5.04
N ILE A 62 8.62 5.38 6.27
CA ILE A 62 9.98 5.02 6.69
C ILE A 62 10.44 3.76 5.92
N ILE A 63 9.56 2.78 5.71
CA ILE A 63 9.84 1.61 4.86
C ILE A 63 10.15 2.05 3.42
N GLN A 64 9.40 3.00 2.85
CA GLN A 64 9.73 3.53 1.51
C GLN A 64 11.12 4.16 1.47
N GLN A 65 11.51 4.93 2.48
CA GLN A 65 12.84 5.52 2.54
C GLN A 65 13.95 4.44 2.56
N LYS A 66 13.75 3.33 3.30
CA LYS A 66 14.68 2.21 3.31
C LYS A 66 14.78 1.54 1.93
N ILE A 67 13.66 1.31 1.27
CA ILE A 67 13.59 0.77 -0.10
C ILE A 67 14.36 1.66 -1.08
N ASP A 68 14.11 2.96 -1.04
CA ASP A 68 14.76 3.94 -1.92
C ASP A 68 16.27 4.02 -1.66
N SER A 69 16.70 3.93 -0.39
CA SER A 69 18.13 3.94 -0.03
C SER A 69 18.90 2.73 -0.57
N LEU A 70 18.23 1.62 -0.78
CA LEU A 70 18.81 0.40 -1.37
C LEU A 70 18.61 0.33 -2.90
N GLY A 71 17.98 1.32 -3.51
CA GLY A 71 17.71 1.34 -4.95
C GLY A 71 16.74 0.25 -5.42
N LEU A 72 15.90 -0.28 -4.52
CA LEU A 72 14.95 -1.36 -4.85
C LEU A 72 13.75 -0.83 -5.62
N SER A 73 13.27 -1.61 -6.60
CA SER A 73 12.16 -1.21 -7.48
C SER A 73 10.80 -1.53 -6.88
N TYR A 74 10.49 -0.93 -5.71
CA TYR A 74 9.20 -1.06 -5.04
C TYR A 74 8.58 0.30 -4.75
N GLN A 75 7.24 0.34 -4.73
CA GLN A 75 6.44 1.48 -4.28
C GLN A 75 5.61 1.04 -3.08
N VAL A 76 5.72 1.81 -1.98
CA VAL A 76 4.86 1.63 -0.80
C VAL A 76 3.58 2.44 -0.95
N ILE A 77 2.45 1.80 -0.67
CA ILE A 77 1.14 2.45 -0.59
C ILE A 77 0.63 2.33 0.84
N ASN A 78 0.44 3.46 1.50
CA ASN A 78 -0.19 3.53 2.80
C ASN A 78 -1.71 3.65 2.61
N ALA A 79 -2.43 2.58 2.89
CA ALA A 79 -3.89 2.53 2.89
C ALA A 79 -4.47 2.40 4.31
N GLY A 80 -3.80 2.99 5.31
CA GLY A 80 -4.30 3.09 6.68
C GLY A 80 -5.49 4.04 6.78
N LEU A 81 -6.47 3.67 7.62
CA LEU A 81 -7.63 4.52 7.92
C LEU A 81 -7.93 4.51 9.42
N SER A 82 -7.73 5.67 10.07
CA SER A 82 -7.90 5.78 11.52
C SER A 82 -9.33 5.40 11.96
N GLY A 83 -9.40 4.59 13.02
CA GLY A 83 -10.68 4.11 13.57
C GLY A 83 -11.27 2.91 12.81
N GLU A 84 -10.63 2.40 11.76
CA GLU A 84 -11.17 1.31 10.96
C GLU A 84 -11.25 0.00 11.72
N THR A 85 -12.42 -0.65 11.66
CA THR A 85 -12.66 -2.02 12.16
C THR A 85 -12.50 -3.01 11.01
N THR A 86 -12.43 -4.31 11.33
CA THR A 86 -12.36 -5.34 10.29
C THR A 86 -13.59 -5.37 9.40
N ALA A 87 -14.78 -5.06 9.93
CA ALA A 87 -16.01 -4.94 9.14
C ALA A 87 -15.95 -3.78 8.14
N SER A 88 -15.43 -2.64 8.57
CA SER A 88 -15.23 -1.47 7.70
C SER A 88 -14.17 -1.77 6.62
N GLY A 89 -13.04 -2.34 7.00
CA GLY A 89 -11.97 -2.72 6.07
C GLY A 89 -12.44 -3.70 5.01
N LYS A 90 -13.23 -4.71 5.40
CA LYS A 90 -13.86 -5.65 4.46
C LYS A 90 -14.71 -4.95 3.39
N ASN A 91 -15.41 -3.88 3.75
CA ASN A 91 -16.23 -3.12 2.80
C ASN A 91 -15.40 -2.19 1.91
N ARG A 92 -14.22 -1.73 2.40
CA ARG A 92 -13.34 -0.80 1.70
C ARG A 92 -12.32 -1.47 0.78
N ILE A 93 -11.98 -2.73 1.03
CA ILE A 93 -10.84 -3.39 0.37
C ILE A 93 -10.94 -3.38 -1.16
N ASP A 94 -12.13 -3.55 -1.75
CA ASP A 94 -12.31 -3.56 -3.21
C ASP A 94 -11.87 -2.24 -3.86
N TRP A 95 -12.07 -1.12 -3.18
CA TRP A 95 -11.60 0.17 -3.63
C TRP A 95 -10.06 0.29 -3.57
N VAL A 96 -9.46 -0.25 -2.53
CA VAL A 96 -8.00 -0.22 -2.33
C VAL A 96 -7.30 -1.11 -3.35
N LEU A 97 -7.88 -2.26 -3.68
CA LEU A 97 -7.35 -3.23 -4.65
C LEU A 97 -7.44 -2.79 -6.12
N ARG A 98 -7.84 -1.55 -6.40
CA ARG A 98 -7.61 -0.95 -7.73
C ARG A 98 -6.12 -0.86 -8.07
N THR A 99 -5.27 -0.86 -7.05
CA THR A 99 -3.84 -1.08 -7.19
C THR A 99 -3.52 -2.49 -6.71
N VAL A 100 -2.99 -3.32 -7.61
CA VAL A 100 -2.67 -4.73 -7.34
C VAL A 100 -1.38 -4.81 -6.52
N PRO A 101 -1.39 -5.39 -5.31
CA PRO A 101 -0.18 -5.53 -4.51
C PRO A 101 0.63 -6.78 -4.89
N ASP A 102 1.96 -6.68 -4.88
CA ASP A 102 2.89 -7.82 -4.86
C ASP A 102 3.12 -8.30 -3.42
N ILE A 103 3.10 -7.37 -2.46
CA ILE A 103 3.18 -7.66 -1.03
C ILE A 103 2.04 -6.91 -0.34
N PHE A 104 1.25 -7.62 0.45
CA PHE A 104 0.12 -7.07 1.20
C PHE A 104 0.35 -7.21 2.70
N ILE A 105 0.40 -6.08 3.42
CA ILE A 105 0.59 -6.05 4.87
C ILE A 105 -0.74 -5.69 5.51
N LEU A 106 -1.29 -6.61 6.30
CA LEU A 106 -2.59 -6.50 6.95
C LEU A 106 -2.40 -6.15 8.44
N GLU A 107 -2.68 -4.89 8.78
CA GLU A 107 -2.64 -4.34 10.13
C GLU A 107 -4.06 -3.90 10.54
N LEU A 108 -4.93 -4.84 10.91
CA LEU A 108 -6.33 -4.51 11.20
C LEU A 108 -6.89 -5.44 12.28
N GLY A 109 -7.80 -4.91 13.10
CA GLY A 109 -8.48 -5.65 14.16
C GLY A 109 -8.34 -5.03 15.55
N ALA A 110 -7.36 -4.14 15.78
CA ALA A 110 -7.19 -3.49 17.08
C ALA A 110 -8.46 -2.74 17.51
N ASN A 111 -9.14 -2.04 16.60
CA ASN A 111 -10.39 -1.34 16.91
C ASN A 111 -11.55 -2.28 17.24
N ASP A 112 -11.57 -3.49 16.68
CA ASP A 112 -12.57 -4.51 17.07
C ASP A 112 -12.33 -4.93 18.51
N GLY A 113 -11.09 -5.23 18.87
CA GLY A 113 -10.70 -5.63 20.21
C GLY A 113 -10.92 -4.53 21.26
N LEU A 114 -10.44 -3.32 20.99
CA LEU A 114 -10.57 -2.18 21.92
C LEU A 114 -12.02 -1.76 22.18
N ARG A 115 -12.91 -1.95 21.22
CA ARG A 115 -14.35 -1.67 21.34
C ARG A 115 -15.15 -2.83 21.92
N GLY A 116 -14.50 -3.95 22.26
CA GLY A 116 -15.17 -5.13 22.80
C GLY A 116 -16.15 -5.77 21.82
N LEU A 117 -15.89 -5.68 20.50
CA LEU A 117 -16.75 -6.29 19.49
C LEU A 117 -16.70 -7.83 19.57
N PRO A 118 -17.76 -8.53 19.10
CA PRO A 118 -17.78 -9.98 19.11
C PRO A 118 -16.60 -10.56 18.29
N LEU A 119 -15.63 -11.19 18.95
CA LEU A 119 -14.38 -11.67 18.33
C LEU A 119 -14.59 -12.72 17.25
N LYS A 120 -15.75 -13.36 17.18
CA LYS A 120 -16.08 -14.34 16.12
C LYS A 120 -16.15 -13.75 14.72
N GLU A 121 -16.41 -12.45 14.61
CA GLU A 121 -16.53 -11.75 13.32
C GLU A 121 -15.18 -11.22 12.80
N THR A 122 -14.27 -10.87 13.70
CA THR A 122 -12.95 -10.35 13.36
C THR A 122 -12.17 -11.28 12.40
N PRO A 123 -11.94 -12.58 12.71
CA PRO A 123 -11.21 -13.47 11.80
C PRO A 123 -11.96 -13.70 10.48
N LYS A 124 -13.30 -13.73 10.48
CA LYS A 124 -14.07 -13.87 9.24
C LYS A 124 -13.89 -12.68 8.31
N ASN A 125 -13.96 -11.46 8.86
CA ASN A 125 -13.77 -10.26 8.07
C ASN A 125 -12.34 -10.17 7.52
N LEU A 126 -11.33 -10.50 8.34
CA LEU A 126 -9.92 -10.54 7.89
C LEU A 126 -9.70 -11.61 6.81
N GLN A 127 -10.33 -12.79 6.94
CA GLN A 127 -10.26 -13.83 5.91
C GLN A 127 -10.84 -13.34 4.57
N VAL A 128 -12.01 -12.69 4.59
CA VAL A 128 -12.60 -12.13 3.36
C VAL A 128 -11.68 -11.10 2.70
N ILE A 129 -10.98 -10.28 3.50
CA ILE A 129 -9.98 -9.34 2.96
C ILE A 129 -8.86 -10.10 2.25
N ILE A 130 -8.30 -11.12 2.92
CA ILE A 130 -7.23 -11.95 2.37
C ILE A 130 -7.67 -12.67 1.10
N ASP A 131 -8.87 -13.24 1.09
CA ASP A 131 -9.42 -13.95 -0.07
C ASP A 131 -9.55 -13.02 -1.30
N LYS A 132 -10.00 -11.79 -1.09
CA LYS A 132 -10.09 -10.77 -2.15
C LYS A 132 -8.72 -10.38 -2.69
N VAL A 133 -7.72 -10.22 -1.82
CA VAL A 133 -6.35 -9.92 -2.21
C VAL A 133 -5.77 -11.05 -3.07
N LYS A 134 -5.93 -12.30 -2.62
CA LYS A 134 -5.48 -13.49 -3.36
C LYS A 134 -6.24 -13.70 -4.68
N LEU A 135 -7.50 -13.30 -4.75
CA LEU A 135 -8.27 -13.37 -5.99
C LEU A 135 -7.72 -12.44 -7.06
N ILE A 136 -7.25 -11.25 -6.67
CA ILE A 136 -6.67 -10.25 -7.59
C ILE A 136 -5.24 -10.61 -7.98
N ASN A 137 -4.43 -11.10 -7.02
CA ASN A 137 -3.08 -11.60 -7.27
C ASN A 137 -2.83 -12.89 -6.48
N PRO A 138 -2.92 -14.07 -7.13
CA PRO A 138 -2.67 -15.35 -6.48
C PRO A 138 -1.24 -15.51 -5.93
N GLU A 139 -0.26 -14.79 -6.49
CA GLU A 139 1.16 -14.83 -6.08
C GLU A 139 1.51 -13.80 -5.01
N VAL A 140 0.52 -13.05 -4.50
CA VAL A 140 0.76 -12.03 -3.48
C VAL A 140 1.39 -12.61 -2.22
N LYS A 141 2.45 -11.97 -1.74
CA LYS A 141 3.03 -12.28 -0.44
C LYS A 141 2.26 -11.55 0.65
N ILE A 142 1.72 -12.26 1.61
CA ILE A 142 0.89 -11.67 2.68
C ILE A 142 1.67 -11.67 3.99
N VAL A 143 1.70 -10.52 4.65
CA VAL A 143 2.19 -10.33 6.01
C VAL A 143 1.01 -9.92 6.89
N ILE A 144 0.80 -10.63 7.99
CA ILE A 144 -0.23 -10.31 8.99
C ILE A 144 0.48 -9.79 10.23
N THR A 145 0.05 -8.64 10.73
CA THR A 145 0.55 -8.09 11.99
C THR A 145 -0.37 -8.48 13.14
N GLY A 146 0.18 -9.17 14.12
CA GLY A 146 -0.53 -9.49 15.36
C GLY A 146 -0.75 -8.24 16.21
N MET A 147 -1.89 -8.24 16.90
CA MET A 147 -2.30 -7.18 17.80
C MET A 147 -2.64 -7.74 19.18
N GLU A 148 -2.45 -6.92 20.20
CA GLU A 148 -2.90 -7.19 21.54
C GLU A 148 -3.87 -6.12 22.01
N VAL A 149 -4.67 -6.46 22.99
CA VAL A 149 -5.59 -5.52 23.67
C VAL A 149 -5.24 -5.44 25.15
N PRO A 150 -5.57 -4.35 25.83
CA PRO A 150 -5.28 -4.20 27.25
C PRO A 150 -5.84 -5.33 28.11
N PRO A 151 -5.10 -5.77 29.14
CA PRO A 151 -5.48 -6.94 29.97
C PRO A 151 -6.75 -6.71 30.81
N ASN A 152 -7.14 -5.46 31.03
CA ASN A 152 -8.36 -5.09 31.76
C ASN A 152 -9.67 -5.51 31.06
N LEU A 153 -9.61 -5.94 29.80
CA LEU A 153 -10.74 -6.54 29.07
C LEU A 153 -11.01 -8.02 29.46
N GLY A 154 -10.21 -8.57 30.34
CA GLY A 154 -10.32 -9.92 30.83
C GLY A 154 -9.47 -10.93 30.08
N GLU A 155 -8.88 -11.89 30.82
CA GLU A 155 -7.88 -12.82 30.30
C GLU A 155 -8.40 -13.70 29.13
N ALA A 156 -9.65 -14.19 29.27
CA ALA A 156 -10.25 -15.04 28.24
C ALA A 156 -10.40 -14.28 26.90
N TYR A 157 -10.85 -13.01 26.95
CA TYR A 157 -11.02 -12.16 25.79
C TYR A 157 -9.68 -11.80 25.16
N THR A 158 -8.71 -11.35 25.94
CA THR A 158 -7.37 -10.96 25.44
C THR A 158 -6.64 -12.13 24.82
N ARG A 159 -6.71 -13.32 25.43
CA ARG A 159 -6.13 -14.54 24.87
C ARG A 159 -6.83 -14.95 23.56
N GLN A 160 -8.16 -14.90 23.51
CA GLN A 160 -8.91 -15.20 22.28
C GLN A 160 -8.56 -14.22 21.17
N PHE A 161 -8.49 -12.92 21.48
CA PHE A 161 -8.11 -11.88 20.51
C PHE A 161 -6.70 -12.11 19.96
N ARG A 162 -5.71 -12.32 20.83
CA ARG A 162 -4.31 -12.57 20.43
C ARG A 162 -4.19 -13.77 19.50
N ASN A 163 -4.96 -14.83 19.72
CA ASN A 163 -4.90 -16.06 18.94
C ASN A 163 -5.51 -15.96 17.52
N ILE A 164 -6.23 -14.87 17.19
CA ILE A 164 -6.80 -14.65 15.86
C ILE A 164 -5.70 -14.61 14.81
N PHE A 165 -4.68 -13.79 15.04
CA PHE A 165 -3.66 -13.47 14.03
C PHE A 165 -2.75 -14.65 13.67
N PRO A 166 -2.16 -15.40 14.62
CA PRO A 166 -1.35 -16.58 14.29
C PRO A 166 -2.18 -17.70 13.64
N THR A 167 -3.45 -17.86 14.04
CA THR A 167 -4.36 -18.82 13.39
C THR A 167 -4.61 -18.41 11.94
N LEU A 168 -4.89 -17.14 11.70
CA LEU A 168 -5.13 -16.61 10.36
C LEU A 168 -3.89 -16.72 9.47
N ALA A 169 -2.70 -16.38 9.99
CA ALA A 169 -1.43 -16.50 9.28
C ALA A 169 -1.15 -17.94 8.86
N LYS A 170 -1.31 -18.90 9.80
CA LYS A 170 -1.13 -20.32 9.52
C LYS A 170 -2.07 -20.82 8.43
N ASN A 171 -3.35 -20.47 8.50
CA ASN A 171 -4.38 -20.93 7.57
C ASN A 171 -4.18 -20.37 6.15
N ASN A 172 -3.46 -19.26 6.03
CA ASN A 172 -3.25 -18.56 4.77
C ASN A 172 -1.83 -18.70 4.20
N ALA A 173 -0.94 -19.44 4.86
CA ALA A 173 0.50 -19.51 4.56
C ALA A 173 1.12 -18.08 4.52
N ALA A 174 0.63 -17.18 5.37
CA ALA A 174 1.11 -15.80 5.47
C ALA A 174 2.24 -15.69 6.50
N VAL A 175 3.12 -14.72 6.29
CA VAL A 175 4.13 -14.35 7.28
C VAL A 175 3.45 -13.64 8.44
N LEU A 176 3.88 -13.91 9.67
CA LEU A 176 3.32 -13.30 10.88
C LEU A 176 4.36 -12.40 11.54
N ILE A 177 4.00 -11.15 11.82
CA ILE A 177 4.65 -10.34 12.87
C ILE A 177 3.83 -10.59 14.15
N PRO A 178 4.35 -11.27 15.15
CA PRO A 178 3.54 -11.73 16.29
C PRO A 178 2.84 -10.62 17.06
N PHE A 179 3.53 -9.49 17.25
CA PHE A 179 2.97 -8.28 17.87
C PHE A 179 3.64 -7.03 17.28
N LEU A 180 2.86 -6.21 16.55
CA LEU A 180 3.38 -5.05 15.84
C LEU A 180 3.99 -3.99 16.77
N LEU A 181 3.41 -3.84 17.96
CA LEU A 181 3.82 -2.81 18.94
C LEU A 181 4.76 -3.37 20.02
N VAL A 182 5.47 -4.46 19.73
CA VAL A 182 6.51 -4.95 20.63
C VAL A 182 7.53 -3.82 20.89
N ASP A 183 7.96 -3.69 22.13
CA ASP A 183 8.87 -2.62 22.58
C ASP A 183 8.35 -1.17 22.48
N VAL A 184 7.11 -0.97 22.00
CA VAL A 184 6.44 0.34 21.89
C VAL A 184 5.26 0.43 22.86
N ALA A 185 4.39 -0.58 22.85
CA ALA A 185 3.18 -0.56 23.68
C ALA A 185 3.49 -0.40 25.17
N GLY A 186 2.73 0.47 25.86
CA GLY A 186 2.87 0.72 27.29
C GLY A 186 4.12 1.54 27.70
N ARG A 187 4.91 2.03 26.76
CA ARG A 187 6.04 2.94 27.03
C ARG A 187 5.63 4.40 26.79
N PRO A 188 5.45 5.23 27.83
CA PRO A 188 4.93 6.61 27.65
C PRO A 188 5.74 7.49 26.70
N SER A 189 7.08 7.29 26.62
CA SER A 189 7.95 8.04 25.72
C SER A 189 7.79 7.67 24.25
N LEU A 190 7.18 6.51 23.94
CA LEU A 190 6.98 5.99 22.61
C LEU A 190 5.53 6.01 22.14
N ASN A 191 4.63 6.53 23.00
CA ASN A 191 3.21 6.69 22.69
C ASN A 191 2.77 8.12 22.92
N LEU A 192 1.79 8.56 22.14
CA LEU A 192 1.10 9.84 22.31
C LEU A 192 0.40 9.87 23.68
N PRO A 193 -0.06 11.04 24.13
CA PRO A 193 -0.73 11.18 25.43
C PRO A 193 -1.95 10.28 25.64
N ASP A 194 -2.54 9.74 24.58
CA ASP A 194 -3.64 8.77 24.64
C ASP A 194 -3.19 7.36 25.08
N GLY A 195 -1.88 7.10 25.10
CA GLY A 195 -1.30 5.82 25.49
C GLY A 195 -1.54 4.66 24.50
N ILE A 196 -2.05 4.96 23.31
CA ILE A 196 -2.44 3.97 22.29
C ILE A 196 -1.62 4.14 21.00
N HIS A 197 -1.50 5.38 20.52
CA HIS A 197 -0.86 5.66 19.25
C HIS A 197 0.63 5.97 19.44
N PRO A 198 1.52 5.35 18.65
CA PRO A 198 2.95 5.60 18.73
C PRO A 198 3.35 7.02 18.35
N THR A 199 4.41 7.53 19.00
CA THR A 199 5.11 8.76 18.60
C THR A 199 5.93 8.51 17.33
N PRO A 200 6.55 9.54 16.68
CA PRO A 200 7.50 9.34 15.60
C PRO A 200 8.60 8.33 15.95
N GLU A 201 9.13 8.38 17.17
CA GLU A 201 10.15 7.42 17.65
C GLU A 201 9.58 5.99 17.77
N GLY A 202 8.32 5.86 18.22
CA GLY A 202 7.61 4.58 18.22
C GLY A 202 7.46 4.03 16.80
N HIS A 203 7.15 4.88 15.84
CA HIS A 203 7.05 4.49 14.42
C HIS A 203 8.40 4.06 13.82
N LEU A 204 9.53 4.62 14.27
CA LEU A 204 10.84 4.13 13.86
C LEU A 204 11.07 2.67 14.30
N LEU A 205 10.74 2.33 15.55
CA LEU A 205 10.86 0.94 16.05
C LEU A 205 9.93 -0.02 15.32
N ILE A 206 8.70 0.40 15.05
CA ILE A 206 7.75 -0.39 14.23
C ILE A 206 8.32 -0.60 12.82
N ALA A 207 8.90 0.43 12.22
CA ALA A 207 9.51 0.32 10.89
C ALA A 207 10.67 -0.68 10.86
N GLU A 208 11.53 -0.70 11.90
CA GLU A 208 12.60 -1.70 12.00
C GLU A 208 12.05 -3.12 12.07
N LEU A 209 11.08 -3.38 12.96
CA LEU A 209 10.44 -4.68 13.08
C LEU A 209 9.79 -5.16 11.78
N VAL A 210 9.06 -4.26 11.11
CA VAL A 210 8.43 -4.56 9.81
C VAL A 210 9.50 -4.79 8.74
N TRP A 211 10.57 -4.02 8.75
CA TRP A 211 11.67 -4.15 7.79
C TRP A 211 12.39 -5.50 7.89
N GLU A 212 12.68 -5.98 9.09
CA GLU A 212 13.27 -7.30 9.32
C GLU A 212 12.42 -8.42 8.72
N THR A 213 11.10 -8.29 8.83
CA THR A 213 10.14 -9.24 8.26
C THR A 213 10.01 -9.12 6.74
N LEU A 214 10.06 -7.88 6.23
CA LEU A 214 9.81 -7.57 4.82
C LEU A 214 11.02 -7.86 3.95
N LEU A 215 12.23 -7.56 4.42
CA LEU A 215 13.47 -7.66 3.63
C LEU A 215 13.67 -9.02 2.95
N PRO A 216 13.42 -10.19 3.60
CA PRO A 216 13.53 -11.49 2.95
C PRO A 216 12.48 -11.75 1.87
N LEU A 217 11.41 -10.95 1.83
CA LEU A 217 10.33 -11.07 0.85
C LEU A 217 10.59 -10.22 -0.40
N LEU A 218 11.53 -9.27 -0.31
CA LEU A 218 11.90 -8.41 -1.44
C LEU A 218 12.80 -9.16 -2.42
N GLU A 219 12.66 -8.83 -3.70
CA GLU A 219 13.63 -9.24 -4.71
C GLU A 219 14.76 -8.22 -4.69
N LEU A 220 15.94 -8.67 -4.30
CA LEU A 220 17.16 -7.89 -4.34
C LEU A 220 17.70 -7.96 -5.78
N ASN A 221 17.86 -6.80 -6.42
CA ASN A 221 18.40 -6.67 -7.80
C ASN A 221 19.83 -7.17 -7.90
#